data_caae52d441cbcc370af44ba9794e4ff3
#
_entry.id   caae52d441cbcc370af44ba9794e4ff3
#
_cell.length_a   1.000
_cell.length_b   1.000
_cell.length_c   1.000
_cell.angle_alpha   90.00
_cell.angle_beta   90.00
_cell.angle_gamma   90.00
#
_symmetry.space_group_name_H-M   'P 1'
#
loop_
_entity.id
_entity.type
_entity.pdbx_description
1 polymer ?
#
loop_
_entity_poly.entity_id
_entity_poly.type
_entity_poly.pdbx_seq_one_letter_code
_entity_poly.pdbx_strand_id
1 'polypeptide(L)'
;MSMMGVRNLAGFNKKVLEAEKNGKQILNPLNEDEDEYLEVLPSIVVVVDEFADMMMLVGKKVEHLIARIAQKARAAGIHLILATQRPSVDVITGLIKANIPTRIGFQVSTKIDSRTILDQGGAEQLLGYGDMLYLPPGVGVPVRVHGAFVGDDEVHRVVNDWKSRAEPNYIDEITSSTQETGPIPGWSGSETSSSEETDELYDDCLLYTSPSPRDGSI
;
A
#
# COMPACT_ATOMS: atom_id res chain seq x y z
N MET A 1 -15.38 -13.99 8.15
CA MET A 1 -14.53 -15.05 8.74
C MET A 1 -14.86 -15.30 10.21
N SER A 2 -14.94 -14.28 11.05
CA SER A 2 -15.27 -14.41 12.47
C SER A 2 -16.61 -15.12 12.69
N MET A 3 -17.66 -14.70 11.98
CA MET A 3 -19.01 -15.32 12.05
C MET A 3 -19.03 -16.80 11.65
N MET A 4 -18.08 -17.22 10.79
CA MET A 4 -17.92 -18.60 10.38
C MET A 4 -16.99 -19.41 11.33
N GLY A 5 -16.49 -18.78 12.39
CA GLY A 5 -15.56 -19.40 13.34
C GLY A 5 -14.25 -19.85 12.71
N VAL A 6 -13.78 -19.18 11.64
CA VAL A 6 -12.52 -19.48 10.97
C VAL A 6 -11.50 -18.37 11.16
N ARG A 7 -10.21 -18.72 11.18
CA ARG A 7 -9.12 -17.79 11.47
C ARG A 7 -8.47 -17.18 10.22
N ASN A 8 -8.67 -17.76 9.07
CA ASN A 8 -8.04 -17.32 7.81
C ASN A 8 -8.88 -17.67 6.60
N LEU A 9 -8.50 -17.09 5.45
CA LEU A 9 -9.16 -17.28 4.16
C LEU A 9 -9.18 -18.76 3.72
N ALA A 10 -8.09 -19.49 3.92
CA ALA A 10 -8.03 -20.90 3.55
C ALA A 10 -9.06 -21.74 4.32
N GLY A 11 -9.22 -21.47 5.62
CA GLY A 11 -10.25 -22.12 6.46
C GLY A 11 -11.66 -21.73 6.05
N PHE A 12 -11.87 -20.48 5.64
CA PHE A 12 -13.15 -20.01 5.11
C PHE A 12 -13.50 -20.75 3.82
N ASN A 13 -12.61 -20.72 2.84
CA ASN A 13 -12.82 -21.34 1.54
C ASN A 13 -13.02 -22.86 1.67
N LYS A 14 -12.28 -23.51 2.56
CA LYS A 14 -12.47 -24.94 2.84
C LYS A 14 -13.88 -25.25 3.33
N LYS A 15 -14.42 -24.45 4.29
CA LYS A 15 -15.78 -24.64 4.80
C LYS A 15 -16.85 -24.42 3.73
N VAL A 16 -16.68 -23.38 2.89
CA VAL A 16 -17.61 -23.11 1.79
C VAL A 16 -17.62 -24.28 0.80
N LEU A 17 -16.44 -24.73 0.36
CA LEU A 17 -16.32 -25.87 -0.55
C LEU A 17 -16.87 -27.20 0.02
N GLU A 18 -16.67 -27.45 1.32
CA GLU A 18 -17.23 -28.63 1.98
C GLU A 18 -18.76 -28.56 2.07
N ALA A 19 -19.30 -27.38 2.32
CA ALA A 19 -20.75 -27.17 2.35
C ALA A 19 -21.38 -27.34 0.97
N GLU A 20 -20.75 -26.81 -0.05
CA GLU A 20 -21.18 -26.96 -1.45
C GLU A 20 -21.17 -28.42 -1.88
N LYS A 21 -20.09 -29.18 -1.58
CA LYS A 21 -19.98 -30.63 -1.87
C LYS A 21 -21.07 -31.46 -1.18
N ASN A 22 -21.50 -31.03 0.01
CA ASN A 22 -22.53 -31.70 0.78
C ASN A 22 -23.97 -31.25 0.41
N GLY A 23 -24.10 -30.38 -0.62
CA GLY A 23 -25.41 -29.83 -1.04
C GLY A 23 -26.06 -28.92 0.00
N LYS A 24 -25.30 -28.39 0.94
CA LYS A 24 -25.75 -27.48 2.01
C LYS A 24 -24.97 -26.17 1.90
N GLN A 25 -25.37 -25.34 0.96
CA GLN A 25 -24.78 -24.01 0.82
C GLN A 25 -25.02 -23.18 2.09
N ILE A 26 -24.07 -22.31 2.43
CA ILE A 26 -24.11 -21.49 3.62
C ILE A 26 -24.62 -20.12 3.22
N LEU A 27 -25.75 -19.69 3.83
CA LEU A 27 -26.27 -18.33 3.66
C LEU A 27 -25.28 -17.29 4.15
N ASN A 28 -25.24 -16.16 3.45
CA ASN A 28 -24.41 -15.02 3.86
C ASN A 28 -25.01 -14.35 5.09
N PRO A 29 -24.38 -14.42 6.27
CA PRO A 29 -24.93 -13.88 7.51
C PRO A 29 -24.89 -12.34 7.58
N LEU A 30 -24.37 -11.66 6.56
CA LEU A 30 -24.32 -10.20 6.47
C LEU A 30 -25.49 -9.62 5.67
N ASN A 31 -26.14 -10.41 4.84
CA ASN A 31 -27.31 -10.02 4.05
C ASN A 31 -28.53 -10.76 4.59
N GLU A 32 -29.27 -10.11 5.51
CA GLU A 32 -30.45 -10.73 6.14
C GLU A 32 -31.67 -10.76 5.19
N ASP A 33 -31.66 -9.94 4.14
CA ASP A 33 -32.82 -9.73 3.25
C ASP A 33 -32.72 -10.44 1.89
N GLU A 34 -31.59 -11.07 1.56
CA GLU A 34 -31.40 -11.79 0.28
C GLU A 34 -30.88 -13.20 0.56
N ASP A 35 -31.44 -14.19 -0.16
CA ASP A 35 -30.96 -15.59 -0.18
C ASP A 35 -29.60 -15.68 -0.92
N GLU A 36 -28.61 -14.91 -0.46
CA GLU A 36 -27.25 -14.93 -0.98
C GLU A 36 -26.42 -15.99 -0.25
N TYR A 37 -25.81 -16.89 -1.02
CA TYR A 37 -24.93 -17.92 -0.49
C TYR A 37 -23.48 -17.47 -0.49
N LEU A 38 -22.72 -17.93 0.50
CA LEU A 38 -21.28 -17.65 0.57
C LEU A 38 -20.55 -18.41 -0.54
N GLU A 39 -19.72 -17.68 -1.27
CA GLU A 39 -18.83 -18.20 -2.30
C GLU A 39 -17.38 -18.24 -1.85
N VAL A 40 -16.55 -18.98 -2.58
CA VAL A 40 -15.09 -19.01 -2.37
C VAL A 40 -14.51 -17.63 -2.69
N LEU A 41 -13.79 -17.06 -1.72
CA LEU A 41 -13.14 -15.77 -1.89
C LEU A 41 -11.72 -15.92 -2.44
N PRO A 42 -11.34 -15.10 -3.43
CA PRO A 42 -9.98 -15.06 -3.95
C PRO A 42 -9.02 -14.36 -2.97
N SER A 43 -7.73 -14.56 -3.16
CA SER A 43 -6.72 -13.69 -2.56
C SER A 43 -6.68 -12.35 -3.29
N ILE A 44 -6.43 -11.27 -2.55
CA ILE A 44 -6.31 -9.91 -3.07
C ILE A 44 -4.84 -9.49 -3.00
N VAL A 45 -4.29 -8.99 -4.09
CA VAL A 45 -2.95 -8.38 -4.12
C VAL A 45 -3.12 -6.89 -4.40
N VAL A 46 -2.63 -6.08 -3.47
CA VAL A 46 -2.61 -4.63 -3.60
C VAL A 46 -1.17 -4.21 -3.91
N VAL A 47 -0.98 -3.56 -5.04
CA VAL A 47 0.33 -3.06 -5.49
C VAL A 47 0.30 -1.53 -5.46
N VAL A 48 1.28 -0.93 -4.79
CA VAL A 48 1.51 0.51 -4.77
C VAL A 48 2.88 0.75 -5.41
N ASP A 49 2.88 1.39 -6.58
CA ASP A 49 4.08 1.59 -7.39
C ASP A 49 5.02 2.65 -6.78
N GLU A 50 4.49 3.80 -6.36
CA GLU A 50 5.27 4.81 -5.64
C GLU A 50 4.58 5.19 -4.33
N PHE A 51 5.02 4.53 -3.25
CA PHE A 51 4.46 4.74 -1.92
C PHE A 51 4.75 6.12 -1.35
N ALA A 52 5.88 6.74 -1.76
CA ALA A 52 6.22 8.08 -1.31
C ALA A 52 5.17 9.12 -1.69
N ASP A 53 4.58 9.03 -2.87
CA ASP A 53 3.56 9.98 -3.31
C ASP A 53 2.31 9.92 -2.42
N MET A 54 1.89 8.72 -2.02
CA MET A 54 0.79 8.56 -1.05
C MET A 54 1.13 9.16 0.31
N MET A 55 2.36 8.94 0.80
CA MET A 55 2.82 9.49 2.07
C MET A 55 2.91 11.02 2.05
N MET A 56 3.31 11.60 0.91
CA MET A 56 3.40 13.06 0.75
C MET A 56 2.03 13.72 0.65
N LEU A 57 1.07 13.09 -0.03
CA LEU A 57 -0.28 13.64 -0.23
C LEU A 57 -1.17 13.53 1.02
N VAL A 58 -1.13 12.40 1.71
CA VAL A 58 -2.09 12.07 2.78
C VAL A 58 -1.39 11.91 4.15
N GLY A 59 -0.10 11.68 4.16
CA GLY A 59 0.76 11.65 5.35
C GLY A 59 0.39 10.54 6.36
N LYS A 60 0.36 10.90 7.64
CA LYS A 60 0.17 9.96 8.76
C LYS A 60 -1.09 9.11 8.67
N LYS A 61 -2.14 9.59 8.01
CA LYS A 61 -3.39 8.84 7.85
C LYS A 61 -3.16 7.58 7.01
N VAL A 62 -2.43 7.69 5.90
CA VAL A 62 -2.06 6.54 5.06
C VAL A 62 -1.17 5.58 5.82
N GLU A 63 -0.16 6.07 6.54
CA GLU A 63 0.72 5.25 7.34
C GLU A 63 -0.05 4.34 8.31
N HIS A 64 -0.99 4.91 9.07
CA HIS A 64 -1.82 4.15 10.00
C HIS A 64 -2.76 3.15 9.29
N LEU A 65 -3.34 3.53 8.14
CA LEU A 65 -4.20 2.64 7.37
C LEU A 65 -3.43 1.45 6.81
N ILE A 66 -2.26 1.67 6.23
CA ILE A 66 -1.39 0.61 5.71
C ILE A 66 -0.94 -0.31 6.86
N ALA A 67 -0.49 0.24 7.99
CA ALA A 67 -0.11 -0.57 9.15
C ALA A 67 -1.29 -1.43 9.64
N ARG A 68 -2.49 -0.87 9.71
CA ARG A 68 -3.71 -1.58 10.11
C ARG A 68 -4.09 -2.69 9.11
N ILE A 69 -3.97 -2.42 7.80
CA ILE A 69 -4.18 -3.44 6.77
C ILE A 69 -3.13 -4.54 6.93
N ALA A 70 -1.85 -4.22 7.02
CA ALA A 70 -0.77 -5.18 7.14
C ALA A 70 -0.94 -6.11 8.36
N GLN A 71 -1.42 -5.58 9.51
CA GLN A 71 -1.69 -6.37 10.70
C GLN A 71 -2.84 -7.36 10.54
N LYS A 72 -3.92 -6.98 9.83
CA LYS A 72 -5.17 -7.75 9.76
C LYS A 72 -5.33 -8.53 8.45
N ALA A 73 -4.74 -8.04 7.38
CA ALA A 73 -4.95 -8.50 6.03
C ALA A 73 -4.39 -9.91 5.76
N ARG A 74 -3.30 -10.30 6.44
CA ARG A 74 -2.67 -11.61 6.25
C ARG A 74 -3.66 -12.77 6.42
N ALA A 75 -4.49 -12.70 7.45
CA ALA A 75 -5.51 -13.72 7.69
C ALA A 75 -6.64 -13.67 6.66
N ALA A 76 -6.93 -12.49 6.12
CA ALA A 76 -7.94 -12.28 5.11
C ALA A 76 -7.48 -12.62 3.67
N GLY A 77 -6.22 -13.02 3.48
CA GLY A 77 -5.66 -13.32 2.16
C GLY A 77 -5.39 -12.06 1.32
N ILE A 78 -5.16 -10.91 1.97
CA ILE A 78 -4.77 -9.68 1.31
C ILE A 78 -3.26 -9.51 1.44
N HIS A 79 -2.57 -9.32 0.33
CA HIS A 79 -1.13 -9.15 0.22
C HIS A 79 -0.80 -7.73 -0.26
N LEU A 80 0.18 -7.10 0.39
CA LEU A 80 0.62 -5.76 0.04
C LEU A 80 2.01 -5.82 -0.59
N ILE A 81 2.18 -5.14 -1.72
CA ILE A 81 3.46 -4.87 -2.37
C ILE A 81 3.61 -3.35 -2.44
N LEU A 82 4.48 -2.79 -1.61
CA LEU A 82 4.75 -1.36 -1.60
C LEU A 82 6.12 -1.13 -2.22
N ALA A 83 6.17 -0.36 -3.30
CA ALA A 83 7.42 0.06 -3.94
C ALA A 83 7.62 1.56 -3.78
N THR A 84 8.86 2.02 -3.78
CA THR A 84 9.23 3.43 -3.81
C THR A 84 10.63 3.62 -4.37
N GLN A 85 10.82 4.69 -5.12
CA GLN A 85 12.11 5.17 -5.59
C GLN A 85 12.71 6.24 -4.65
N ARG A 86 11.97 6.60 -3.58
CA ARG A 86 12.39 7.64 -2.61
C ARG A 86 12.50 7.03 -1.20
N PRO A 87 13.60 6.32 -0.90
CA PRO A 87 13.77 5.63 0.37
C PRO A 87 14.15 6.60 1.50
N SER A 88 13.27 7.54 1.83
CA SER A 88 13.47 8.46 2.96
C SER A 88 12.87 7.91 4.25
N VAL A 89 13.32 8.42 5.39
CA VAL A 89 12.80 8.04 6.71
C VAL A 89 11.34 8.45 6.93
N ASP A 90 10.88 9.47 6.20
CA ASP A 90 9.50 9.95 6.23
C ASP A 90 8.55 9.04 5.45
N VAL A 91 9.08 8.27 4.50
CA VAL A 91 8.34 7.29 3.69
C VAL A 91 8.41 5.90 4.31
N ILE A 92 9.61 5.44 4.64
CA ILE A 92 9.85 4.11 5.24
C ILE A 92 9.99 4.28 6.76
N THR A 93 8.88 4.60 7.40
CA THR A 93 8.82 4.88 8.83
C THR A 93 8.98 3.63 9.69
N GLY A 94 9.24 3.82 10.99
CA GLY A 94 9.29 2.72 11.95
C GLY A 94 8.00 1.92 12.02
N LEU A 95 6.84 2.58 11.86
CA LEU A 95 5.53 1.91 11.87
C LEU A 95 5.35 1.01 10.63
N ILE A 96 5.75 1.48 9.46
CA ILE A 96 5.73 0.69 8.23
C ILE A 96 6.66 -0.52 8.36
N LYS A 97 7.90 -0.33 8.81
CA LYS A 97 8.88 -1.41 9.00
C LYS A 97 8.41 -2.48 9.99
N ALA A 98 7.74 -2.08 11.06
CA ALA A 98 7.24 -3.01 12.07
C ALA A 98 6.12 -3.92 11.53
N ASN A 99 5.32 -3.44 10.59
CA ASN A 99 4.17 -4.15 10.05
C ASN A 99 4.43 -4.81 8.69
N ILE A 100 5.46 -4.37 7.97
CA ILE A 100 5.92 -4.95 6.70
C ILE A 100 7.37 -5.39 6.90
N PRO A 101 7.59 -6.55 7.52
CA PRO A 101 8.94 -6.99 7.90
C PRO A 101 9.78 -7.52 6.73
N THR A 102 9.14 -7.96 5.65
CA THR A 102 9.81 -8.41 4.44
C THR A 102 10.23 -7.21 3.63
N ARG A 103 11.53 -7.11 3.29
CA ARG A 103 12.05 -5.97 2.55
C ARG A 103 13.00 -6.42 1.45
N ILE A 104 12.97 -5.68 0.35
CA ILE A 104 13.88 -5.86 -0.78
C ILE A 104 14.52 -4.50 -1.06
N GLY A 105 15.84 -4.45 -1.06
CA GLY A 105 16.61 -3.29 -1.48
C GLY A 105 17.35 -3.62 -2.77
N PHE A 106 17.02 -2.91 -3.85
CA PHE A 106 17.83 -2.86 -5.05
C PHE A 106 19.00 -1.89 -4.85
N GLN A 107 19.84 -1.71 -5.88
CA GLN A 107 20.95 -0.78 -5.81
C GLN A 107 20.44 0.63 -5.47
N VAL A 108 21.09 1.26 -4.49
CA VAL A 108 20.84 2.64 -4.07
C VAL A 108 22.10 3.46 -4.15
N SER A 109 21.96 4.80 -4.18
CA SER A 109 23.10 5.70 -4.34
C SER A 109 23.92 5.84 -3.06
N THR A 110 23.29 5.72 -1.89
CA THR A 110 23.96 5.98 -0.61
C THR A 110 23.77 4.86 0.41
N LYS A 111 24.73 4.75 1.33
CA LYS A 111 24.63 3.84 2.47
C LYS A 111 23.48 4.23 3.43
N ILE A 112 23.07 5.51 3.42
CA ILE A 112 21.96 6.00 4.22
C ILE A 112 20.64 5.41 3.70
N ASP A 113 20.45 5.40 2.36
CA ASP A 113 19.28 4.81 1.73
C ASP A 113 19.19 3.31 2.02
N SER A 114 20.32 2.60 1.93
CA SER A 114 20.38 1.18 2.31
C SER A 114 19.94 0.96 3.76
N ARG A 115 20.42 1.78 4.69
CA ARG A 115 19.99 1.70 6.10
C ARG A 115 18.52 2.05 6.28
N THR A 116 18.01 3.00 5.52
CA THR A 116 16.59 3.35 5.56
C THR A 116 15.71 2.18 5.16
N ILE A 117 16.09 1.41 4.15
CA ILE A 117 15.32 0.26 3.67
C ILE A 117 15.55 -0.98 4.56
N LEU A 118 16.82 -1.35 4.78
CA LEU A 118 17.22 -2.65 5.32
C LEU A 118 17.69 -2.61 6.78
N ASP A 119 17.74 -1.43 7.40
CA ASP A 119 18.37 -1.15 8.69
C ASP A 119 19.89 -1.39 8.73
N GLN A 120 20.51 -1.68 7.56
CA GLN A 120 21.93 -1.91 7.39
C GLN A 120 22.44 -1.47 6.01
N GLY A 121 23.75 -1.24 5.88
CA GLY A 121 24.36 -0.94 4.59
C GLY A 121 24.49 -2.18 3.72
N GLY A 122 24.87 -1.98 2.46
CA GLY A 122 25.18 -3.02 1.50
C GLY A 122 24.46 -2.85 0.16
N ALA A 123 23.26 -2.26 0.15
CA ALA A 123 22.54 -2.04 -1.11
C ALA A 123 23.26 -1.02 -2.03
N GLU A 124 24.06 -0.13 -1.48
CA GLU A 124 24.91 0.80 -2.24
C GLU A 124 26.04 0.11 -3.02
N GLN A 125 26.35 -1.15 -2.69
CA GLN A 125 27.39 -1.95 -3.32
C GLN A 125 26.87 -2.95 -4.36
N LEU A 126 25.56 -2.97 -4.59
CA LEU A 126 24.93 -3.84 -5.55
C LEU A 126 25.27 -3.42 -6.99
N LEU A 127 25.21 -4.38 -7.91
CA LEU A 127 25.64 -4.21 -9.29
C LEU A 127 24.56 -3.57 -10.20
N GLY A 128 23.33 -3.41 -9.70
CA GLY A 128 22.17 -3.05 -10.52
C GLY A 128 21.63 -4.25 -11.32
N TYR A 129 20.81 -3.99 -12.31
CA TYR A 129 20.27 -5.01 -13.23
C TYR A 129 19.57 -6.19 -12.52
N GLY A 130 18.82 -5.92 -11.44
CA GLY A 130 18.12 -6.94 -10.70
C GLY A 130 18.90 -7.53 -9.51
N ASP A 131 20.12 -7.10 -9.27
CA ASP A 131 20.88 -7.47 -8.08
C ASP A 131 20.26 -6.81 -6.85
N MET A 132 19.92 -7.57 -5.82
CA MET A 132 19.15 -7.10 -4.67
C MET A 132 19.57 -7.75 -3.37
N LEU A 133 19.25 -7.08 -2.28
CA LEU A 133 19.29 -7.64 -0.93
C LEU A 133 17.86 -7.93 -0.47
N TYR A 134 17.59 -9.19 -0.16
CA TYR A 134 16.32 -9.66 0.36
C TYR A 134 16.43 -9.89 1.87
N LEU A 135 15.59 -9.21 2.64
CA LEU A 135 15.46 -9.37 4.08
C LEU A 135 14.15 -10.10 4.39
N PRO A 136 14.19 -11.40 4.69
CA PRO A 136 13.00 -12.15 5.09
C PRO A 136 12.51 -11.75 6.48
N PRO A 137 11.22 -11.98 6.80
CA PRO A 137 10.67 -11.67 8.11
C PRO A 137 11.34 -12.51 9.21
N GLY A 138 11.67 -11.85 10.33
CA GLY A 138 12.27 -12.51 11.49
C GLY A 138 13.76 -12.83 11.37
N VAL A 139 14.42 -12.43 10.30
CA VAL A 139 15.87 -12.59 10.08
C VAL A 139 16.54 -11.22 10.10
N GLY A 140 17.64 -11.09 10.82
CA GLY A 140 18.37 -9.83 10.93
C GLY A 140 19.41 -9.58 9.82
N VAL A 141 19.68 -10.58 8.97
CA VAL A 141 20.71 -10.50 7.93
C VAL A 141 20.05 -10.70 6.55
N PRO A 142 20.22 -9.75 5.61
CA PRO A 142 19.69 -9.92 4.26
C PRO A 142 20.50 -10.96 3.48
N VAL A 143 19.81 -11.61 2.55
CA VAL A 143 20.38 -12.52 1.58
C VAL A 143 20.53 -11.79 0.26
N ARG A 144 21.71 -11.85 -0.36
CA ARG A 144 21.89 -11.32 -1.72
C ARG A 144 21.27 -12.27 -2.73
N VAL A 145 20.39 -11.73 -3.54
CA VAL A 145 19.68 -12.44 -4.61
C VAL A 145 19.88 -11.69 -5.91
N HIS A 146 20.12 -12.39 -6.99
CA HIS A 146 20.21 -11.77 -8.30
C HIS A 146 18.94 -12.10 -9.09
N GLY A 147 18.06 -11.08 -9.25
CA GLY A 147 16.88 -11.16 -10.10
C GLY A 147 17.25 -10.95 -11.57
N ALA A 148 16.39 -11.41 -12.45
CA ALA A 148 16.54 -11.10 -13.87
C ALA A 148 16.29 -9.60 -14.11
N PHE A 149 17.09 -9.00 -14.97
CA PHE A 149 16.78 -7.67 -15.51
C PHE A 149 15.61 -7.79 -16.48
N VAL A 150 14.63 -6.90 -16.36
CA VAL A 150 13.47 -6.82 -17.26
C VAL A 150 13.54 -5.49 -18.00
N GLY A 151 13.67 -5.54 -19.31
CA GLY A 151 13.69 -4.36 -20.16
C GLY A 151 12.29 -3.90 -20.53
N ASP A 152 12.17 -2.65 -21.01
CA ASP A 152 10.89 -2.04 -21.37
C ASP A 152 10.09 -2.85 -22.42
N ASP A 153 10.79 -3.40 -23.42
CA ASP A 153 10.17 -4.27 -24.44
C ASP A 153 9.58 -5.55 -23.84
N GLU A 154 10.20 -6.08 -22.77
CA GLU A 154 9.68 -7.27 -22.08
C GLU A 154 8.45 -6.92 -21.25
N VAL A 155 8.46 -5.77 -20.58
CA VAL A 155 7.28 -5.24 -19.87
C VAL A 155 6.13 -5.07 -20.84
N HIS A 156 6.36 -4.43 -22.00
CA HIS A 156 5.33 -4.25 -23.02
C HIS A 156 4.77 -5.58 -23.55
N ARG A 157 5.63 -6.58 -23.77
CA ARG A 157 5.18 -7.92 -24.20
C ARG A 157 4.28 -8.58 -23.17
N VAL A 158 4.64 -8.53 -21.89
CA VAL A 158 3.84 -9.09 -20.79
C VAL A 158 2.50 -8.37 -20.69
N VAL A 159 2.51 -7.04 -20.71
CA VAL A 159 1.28 -6.23 -20.64
C VAL A 159 0.35 -6.53 -21.82
N ASN A 160 0.88 -6.62 -23.03
CA ASN A 160 0.08 -6.94 -24.21
C ASN A 160 -0.49 -8.35 -24.17
N ASP A 161 0.27 -9.34 -23.66
CA ASP A 161 -0.22 -10.70 -23.46
C ASP A 161 -1.40 -10.72 -22.49
N TRP A 162 -1.30 -10.02 -21.35
CA TRP A 162 -2.40 -9.93 -20.38
C TRP A 162 -3.62 -9.21 -20.96
N LYS A 163 -3.45 -8.11 -21.68
CA LYS A 163 -4.55 -7.39 -22.36
C LYS A 163 -5.27 -8.26 -23.41
N SER A 164 -4.53 -9.18 -24.04
CA SER A 164 -5.15 -10.10 -25.01
C SER A 164 -6.00 -11.20 -24.39
N ARG A 165 -5.83 -11.49 -23.10
CA ARG A 165 -6.52 -12.57 -22.39
C ARG A 165 -7.88 -12.16 -21.85
N ALA A 166 -8.02 -10.93 -21.33
CA ALA A 166 -9.26 -10.41 -20.78
C ALA A 166 -9.21 -8.88 -20.71
N GLU A 167 -10.38 -8.25 -20.75
CA GLU A 167 -10.54 -6.85 -20.44
C GLU A 167 -10.51 -6.62 -18.92
N PRO A 168 -10.03 -5.45 -18.44
CA PRO A 168 -10.03 -5.13 -17.02
C PRO A 168 -11.46 -4.93 -16.52
N ASN A 169 -11.76 -5.48 -15.36
CA ASN A 169 -13.00 -5.21 -14.64
C ASN A 169 -12.72 -4.20 -13.53
N TYR A 170 -13.06 -2.95 -13.77
CA TYR A 170 -12.88 -1.87 -12.79
C TYR A 170 -14.03 -1.84 -11.79
N ILE A 171 -13.70 -1.54 -10.54
CA ILE A 171 -14.68 -1.30 -9.49
C ILE A 171 -14.98 0.20 -9.48
N ASP A 172 -16.16 0.58 -9.99
CA ASP A 172 -16.53 1.98 -10.19
C ASP A 172 -16.51 2.81 -8.89
N GLU A 173 -16.85 2.21 -7.76
CA GLU A 173 -16.81 2.86 -6.44
C GLU A 173 -15.40 3.31 -6.03
N ILE A 174 -14.36 2.65 -6.53
CA ILE A 174 -12.97 3.01 -6.25
C ILE A 174 -12.48 4.07 -7.24
N THR A 175 -12.94 4.00 -8.49
CA THR A 175 -12.50 4.90 -9.57
C THR A 175 -13.25 6.21 -9.60
N SER A 176 -14.52 6.24 -9.19
CA SER A 176 -15.28 7.46 -9.02
C SER A 176 -14.82 8.17 -7.73
N SER A 177 -14.22 9.35 -7.88
CA SER A 177 -13.85 10.20 -6.75
C SER A 177 -15.10 10.72 -6.06
N THR A 178 -15.66 9.96 -5.15
CA THR A 178 -16.65 10.47 -4.21
C THR A 178 -15.93 11.36 -3.20
N GLN A 179 -16.17 12.64 -3.29
CA GLN A 179 -15.82 13.67 -2.31
C GLN A 179 -16.65 13.54 -1.01
N GLU A 180 -16.87 12.32 -0.53
CA GLU A 180 -17.46 12.11 0.78
C GLU A 180 -16.73 11.00 1.49
N THR A 181 -15.60 11.36 2.09
CA THR A 181 -15.03 10.53 3.15
C THR A 181 -15.93 10.68 4.38
N GLY A 182 -17.02 9.94 4.40
CA GLY A 182 -17.75 9.68 5.63
C GLY A 182 -16.82 9.06 6.69
N PRO A 183 -17.16 9.12 7.98
CA PRO A 183 -16.31 8.59 9.04
C PRO A 183 -16.05 7.10 8.80
N ILE A 184 -14.77 6.73 8.73
CA ILE A 184 -14.35 5.35 8.53
C ILE A 184 -14.86 4.52 9.72
N PRO A 185 -15.65 3.45 9.51
CA PRO A 185 -16.18 2.64 10.60
C PRO A 185 -15.06 2.12 11.51
N GLY A 186 -15.10 2.46 12.79
CA GLY A 186 -14.11 2.07 13.79
C GLY A 186 -12.95 3.04 13.97
N TRP A 187 -13.00 4.23 13.41
CA TRP A 187 -12.11 5.33 13.71
C TRP A 187 -12.79 6.33 14.64
N SER A 188 -12.57 6.23 15.94
CA SER A 188 -12.84 7.29 16.92
C SER A 188 -11.59 8.15 17.08
N GLY A 189 -11.16 8.78 16.01
CA GLY A 189 -10.18 9.86 16.06
C GLY A 189 -10.91 11.08 16.60
N SER A 190 -10.44 11.65 17.69
CA SER A 190 -10.86 12.97 18.15
C SER A 190 -10.64 13.95 17.00
N GLU A 191 -11.73 14.31 16.33
CA GLU A 191 -11.75 15.48 15.46
C GLU A 191 -11.54 16.70 16.38
N THR A 192 -10.29 17.13 16.47
CA THR A 192 -10.09 18.56 16.64
C THR A 192 -10.50 19.14 15.29
N SER A 193 -11.70 19.68 15.24
CA SER A 193 -12.16 20.57 14.21
C SER A 193 -11.18 21.75 14.16
N SER A 194 -10.13 21.64 13.34
CA SER A 194 -9.50 22.83 12.81
C SER A 194 -10.46 23.33 11.73
N SER A 195 -11.41 24.20 12.13
CA SER A 195 -11.89 25.23 11.24
C SER A 195 -10.65 25.80 10.55
N GLU A 196 -10.59 25.76 9.23
CA GLU A 196 -9.74 26.64 8.46
C GLU A 196 -10.21 28.06 8.78
N GLU A 197 -9.77 28.60 9.91
CA GLU A 197 -9.53 30.03 10.05
C GLU A 197 -8.36 30.27 9.10
N THR A 198 -8.65 30.66 7.88
CA THR A 198 -7.73 31.38 7.01
C THR A 198 -7.23 32.55 7.85
N ASP A 199 -5.98 32.46 8.30
CA ASP A 199 -5.33 33.50 9.06
C ASP A 199 -5.19 34.67 8.10
N GLU A 200 -5.94 35.76 8.34
CA GLU A 200 -5.89 37.00 7.53
C GLU A 200 -4.45 37.54 7.41
N LEU A 201 -3.58 37.21 8.37
CA LEU A 201 -2.15 37.51 8.34
C LEU A 201 -1.35 36.69 7.30
N TYR A 202 -1.86 35.54 6.84
CA TYR A 202 -1.17 34.72 5.84
C TYR A 202 -1.26 35.38 4.43
N ASP A 203 -2.40 35.91 4.08
CA ASP A 203 -2.61 36.62 2.82
C ASP A 203 -1.82 37.94 2.80
N ASP A 204 -1.75 38.65 3.91
CA ASP A 204 -0.91 39.85 4.05
C ASP A 204 0.59 39.54 3.94
N CYS A 205 1.06 38.41 4.48
CA CYS A 205 2.46 37.97 4.33
C CYS A 205 2.83 37.68 2.85
N LEU A 206 1.94 37.13 2.06
CA LEU A 206 2.17 36.85 0.63
C LEU A 206 2.27 38.14 -0.21
N LEU A 207 1.55 39.19 0.18
CA LEU A 207 1.62 40.50 -0.48
C LEU A 207 2.95 41.23 -0.23
N TYR A 208 3.58 41.00 0.94
CA TYR A 208 4.86 41.66 1.29
C TYR A 208 6.09 40.89 0.80
N THR A 209 5.98 39.65 0.36
CA THR A 209 7.09 38.86 -0.19
C THR A 209 7.21 38.92 -1.71
N SER A 210 6.38 39.68 -2.40
CA SER A 210 6.56 39.97 -3.82
C SER A 210 7.76 40.90 -4.01
N PRO A 211 8.74 40.56 -4.88
CA PRO A 211 9.89 41.42 -5.12
C PRO A 211 9.44 42.78 -5.63
N SER A 212 9.91 43.83 -4.95
CA SER A 212 9.63 45.22 -5.30
C SER A 212 10.14 45.51 -6.73
N PRO A 213 9.37 46.22 -7.57
CA PRO A 213 9.80 46.56 -8.92
C PRO A 213 11.00 47.52 -8.99
N ARG A 214 11.65 47.85 -7.88
CA ARG A 214 12.71 48.85 -7.79
C ARG A 214 14.14 48.31 -7.74
N ASP A 215 14.36 47.01 -7.72
CA ASP A 215 15.71 46.40 -7.67
C ASP A 215 16.28 46.03 -9.03
N GLY A 216 15.88 46.73 -10.06
CA GLY A 216 16.38 46.59 -11.43
C GLY A 216 17.05 47.85 -11.93
N SER A 217 18.05 48.34 -11.23
CA SER A 217 18.97 49.38 -11.77
C SER A 217 20.20 49.51 -10.89
N ILE A 218 21.25 48.76 -11.18
CA ILE A 218 22.64 49.22 -11.33
C ILE A 218 23.38 48.11 -12.09
#